data_3455c906006cbfc69c57a4a16aa1effb
#
_entry.id   3455c906006cbfc69c57a4a16aa1effb
#
_cell.length_a   1.000
_cell.length_b   1.000
_cell.length_c   1.000
_cell.angle_alpha   90.00
_cell.angle_beta   90.00
_cell.angle_gamma   90.00
#
_symmetry.space_group_name_H-M   'P 1'
#
loop_
_entity.id
_entity.type
_entity.pdbx_description
1 polymer ?
#
loop_
_entity_poly.entity_id
_entity_poly.type
_entity_poly.pdbx_seq_one_letter_code
_entity_poly.pdbx_strand_id
1 'polypeptide(L)'
;MNLSQLSRAFVVGAMCVLVSCSSANTSTQDQQEESTDELNVIDAMFVEMMLPHHEQAIVMSDMALEPSRGASTEVVELAQQIKSVQAIEIALLRDLATRANDLGDDHMHEMKGMLTEDELAALGSLSGGEFDRAWLEGMIAHHEGAVEMANDVLRDGRNQSVRTLANEIVESQLTEIDVMKALLN
;
A
#
# COMPACT_ATOMS: atom_id res chain seq x y z
N MET A 1 -20.65 -23.44 54.91
CA MET A 1 -21.75 -22.92 55.74
C MET A 1 -22.67 -22.14 54.83
N ASN A 2 -23.77 -22.82 54.53
CA ASN A 2 -25.20 -22.45 54.49
C ASN A 2 -25.56 -21.27 53.59
N LEU A 3 -26.24 -21.60 52.50
CA LEU A 3 -27.67 -21.79 52.31
C LEU A 3 -28.52 -20.58 52.71
N SER A 4 -29.21 -19.97 51.75
CA SER A 4 -30.68 -20.09 51.76
C SER A 4 -31.26 -19.52 50.48
N GLN A 5 -32.05 -20.34 49.86
CA GLN A 5 -33.10 -20.13 48.89
C GLN A 5 -34.15 -19.11 49.37
N LEU A 6 -34.78 -18.40 48.45
CA LEU A 6 -36.19 -18.08 48.53
C LEU A 6 -36.79 -17.80 47.15
N SER A 7 -37.58 -18.74 46.71
CA SER A 7 -38.56 -18.66 45.63
C SER A 7 -39.77 -17.80 46.01
N ARG A 8 -40.40 -17.12 45.06
CA ARG A 8 -41.84 -16.81 44.91
C ARG A 8 -42.04 -16.19 43.53
N ALA A 9 -42.60 -16.84 42.57
CA ALA A 9 -44.00 -17.22 42.32
C ALA A 9 -44.89 -16.09 41.75
N PHE A 10 -45.22 -16.27 40.48
CA PHE A 10 -46.49 -15.99 39.78
C PHE A 10 -47.19 -14.64 39.96
N VAL A 11 -47.40 -13.90 38.85
CA VAL A 11 -48.72 -13.41 38.44
C VAL A 11 -48.83 -13.40 36.92
N VAL A 12 -49.81 -14.12 36.40
CA VAL A 12 -50.31 -14.13 35.05
C VAL A 12 -51.23 -12.91 34.88
N GLY A 13 -50.98 -12.08 33.91
CA GLY A 13 -51.85 -11.01 33.50
C GLY A 13 -51.97 -10.98 31.97
N ALA A 14 -53.00 -11.67 31.46
CA ALA A 14 -53.40 -11.56 30.08
C ALA A 14 -54.11 -10.23 29.84
N MET A 15 -53.59 -9.42 28.90
CA MET A 15 -54.32 -8.27 28.40
C MET A 15 -54.17 -8.22 26.87
N CYS A 16 -55.28 -8.63 26.23
CA CYS A 16 -55.49 -8.44 24.80
C CYS A 16 -55.59 -6.94 24.51
N VAL A 17 -54.75 -6.43 23.62
CA VAL A 17 -54.96 -5.14 22.95
C VAL A 17 -54.84 -5.31 21.46
N LEU A 18 -55.83 -4.78 20.80
CA LEU A 18 -56.25 -4.88 19.42
C LEU A 18 -55.17 -4.37 18.45
N VAL A 19 -55.03 -5.14 17.36
CA VAL A 19 -54.29 -4.83 16.16
C VAL A 19 -54.83 -3.55 15.53
N SER A 20 -53.99 -2.55 15.40
CA SER A 20 -54.17 -1.44 14.47
C SER A 20 -53.15 -1.58 13.37
N CYS A 21 -53.59 -2.01 12.21
CA CYS A 21 -52.81 -2.00 11.00
C CYS A 21 -52.56 -0.54 10.60
N SER A 22 -51.37 -0.04 10.84
CA SER A 22 -50.84 1.17 10.21
C SER A 22 -49.76 0.72 9.24
N SER A 23 -50.08 0.78 7.96
CA SER A 23 -49.10 0.58 6.88
C SER A 23 -48.11 1.71 6.90
N ALA A 24 -47.07 1.56 7.69
CA ALA A 24 -45.86 2.38 7.55
C ALA A 24 -45.02 1.73 6.44
N ASN A 25 -44.99 2.40 5.31
CA ASN A 25 -44.10 2.11 4.21
C ASN A 25 -42.67 2.46 4.68
N THR A 26 -42.02 1.52 5.35
CA THR A 26 -40.62 1.62 5.71
C THR A 26 -39.86 1.31 4.43
N SER A 27 -39.45 2.38 3.73
CA SER A 27 -38.40 2.30 2.74
C SER A 27 -37.16 1.80 3.49
N THR A 28 -36.91 0.50 3.43
CA THR A 28 -35.63 -0.08 3.70
C THR A 28 -34.69 0.53 2.65
N GLN A 29 -33.95 1.58 3.03
CA GLN A 29 -32.72 1.88 2.35
C GLN A 29 -31.86 0.63 2.60
N ASP A 30 -31.75 -0.19 1.57
CA ASP A 30 -30.63 -1.10 1.41
C ASP A 30 -29.38 -0.20 1.44
N GLN A 31 -28.80 -0.08 2.63
CA GLN A 31 -27.41 0.25 2.75
C GLN A 31 -26.72 -1.02 2.27
N GLN A 32 -26.49 -1.08 0.97
CA GLN A 32 -25.51 -1.94 0.37
C GLN A 32 -24.23 -1.66 1.13
N GLU A 33 -23.84 -2.54 2.05
CA GLU A 33 -22.46 -2.59 2.57
C GLU A 33 -21.62 -2.80 1.33
N GLU A 34 -21.03 -1.69 0.84
CA GLU A 34 -20.12 -1.68 -0.28
C GLU A 34 -18.97 -2.60 0.12
N SER A 35 -18.87 -3.74 -0.55
CA SER A 35 -17.86 -4.76 -0.27
C SER A 35 -16.50 -4.09 -0.22
N THR A 36 -15.86 -4.09 0.97
CA THR A 36 -14.52 -3.53 1.18
C THR A 36 -13.44 -4.31 0.42
N ASP A 37 -13.83 -5.33 -0.33
CA ASP A 37 -12.97 -6.21 -1.13
C ASP A 37 -12.95 -5.85 -2.63
N GLU A 38 -13.87 -5.00 -3.10
CA GLU A 38 -13.85 -4.49 -4.48
C GLU A 38 -12.86 -3.33 -4.60
N LEU A 39 -12.10 -3.35 -5.71
CA LEU A 39 -11.20 -2.25 -6.08
C LEU A 39 -12.03 -1.11 -6.69
N ASN A 40 -11.88 0.11 -6.21
CA ASN A 40 -12.34 1.27 -6.93
C ASN A 40 -11.28 1.72 -7.97
N VAL A 41 -11.60 2.70 -8.78
CA VAL A 41 -10.68 3.22 -9.82
C VAL A 41 -9.36 3.73 -9.21
N ILE A 42 -9.40 4.32 -8.03
CA ILE A 42 -8.20 4.84 -7.35
C ILE A 42 -7.33 3.70 -6.83
N ASP A 43 -7.93 2.64 -6.29
CA ASP A 43 -7.23 1.43 -5.89
C ASP A 43 -6.53 0.77 -7.09
N ALA A 44 -7.25 0.64 -8.22
CA ALA A 44 -6.70 0.05 -9.43
C ALA A 44 -5.54 0.88 -10.01
N MET A 45 -5.69 2.19 -10.11
CA MET A 45 -4.62 3.10 -10.56
C MET A 45 -3.39 3.00 -9.68
N PHE A 46 -3.55 2.94 -8.35
CA PHE A 46 -2.43 2.74 -7.44
C PHE A 46 -1.67 1.44 -7.75
N VAL A 47 -2.38 0.33 -7.90
CA VAL A 47 -1.78 -0.98 -8.19
C VAL A 47 -1.04 -0.97 -9.53
N GLU A 48 -1.64 -0.41 -10.57
CA GLU A 48 -1.06 -0.33 -11.91
C GLU A 48 0.21 0.53 -11.96
N MET A 49 0.24 1.64 -11.23
CA MET A 49 1.42 2.53 -11.19
C MET A 49 2.50 2.01 -10.24
N MET A 50 2.12 1.50 -9.07
CA MET A 50 3.08 1.08 -8.05
C MET A 50 3.85 -0.17 -8.45
N LEU A 51 3.25 -1.06 -9.25
CA LEU A 51 3.92 -2.27 -9.72
C LEU A 51 5.19 -1.98 -10.54
N PRO A 52 5.14 -1.24 -11.68
CA PRO A 52 6.35 -0.90 -12.44
C PRO A 52 7.29 0.03 -11.67
N HIS A 53 6.76 0.86 -10.77
CA HIS A 53 7.56 1.69 -9.88
C HIS A 53 8.44 0.84 -8.97
N HIS A 54 7.91 -0.16 -8.30
CA HIS A 54 8.68 -1.10 -7.49
C HIS A 54 9.65 -1.95 -8.31
N GLU A 55 9.25 -2.37 -9.51
CA GLU A 55 10.14 -3.10 -10.41
C GLU A 55 11.38 -2.27 -10.77
N GLN A 56 11.27 -0.95 -10.92
CA GLN A 56 12.43 -0.09 -11.13
C GLN A 56 13.34 -0.03 -9.91
N ALA A 57 12.81 0.00 -8.69
CA ALA A 57 13.64 -0.06 -7.48
C ALA A 57 14.45 -1.37 -7.40
N ILE A 58 13.89 -2.50 -7.86
CA ILE A 58 14.65 -3.75 -7.98
C ILE A 58 15.81 -3.59 -8.97
N VAL A 59 15.59 -2.96 -10.13
CA VAL A 59 16.65 -2.69 -11.12
C VAL A 59 17.76 -1.83 -10.51
N MET A 60 17.42 -0.74 -9.84
CA MET A 60 18.37 0.14 -9.17
C MET A 60 19.12 -0.60 -8.05
N SER A 61 18.44 -1.43 -7.27
CA SER A 61 19.07 -2.24 -6.24
C SER A 61 20.05 -3.27 -6.83
N ASP A 62 19.68 -3.91 -7.93
CA ASP A 62 20.56 -4.85 -8.64
C ASP A 62 21.84 -4.16 -9.14
N MET A 63 21.76 -2.92 -9.61
CA MET A 63 22.94 -2.14 -9.97
C MET A 63 23.88 -1.95 -8.76
N ALA A 64 23.34 -1.62 -7.58
CA ALA A 64 24.16 -1.44 -6.38
C ALA A 64 24.80 -2.76 -5.89
N LEU A 65 24.15 -3.90 -6.15
CA LEU A 65 24.64 -5.21 -5.79
C LEU A 65 25.71 -5.76 -6.77
N GLU A 66 25.91 -5.13 -7.91
CA GLU A 66 26.97 -5.53 -8.85
C GLU A 66 28.36 -5.16 -8.31
N PRO A 67 29.27 -6.13 -8.11
CA PRO A 67 30.62 -5.86 -7.58
C PRO A 67 31.43 -4.86 -8.41
N SER A 68 31.14 -4.78 -9.71
CA SER A 68 31.81 -3.85 -10.64
C SER A 68 31.50 -2.38 -10.37
N ARG A 69 30.41 -2.09 -9.64
CA ARG A 69 30.06 -0.72 -9.23
C ARG A 69 30.95 -0.20 -8.12
N GLY A 70 31.49 -1.09 -7.29
CA GLY A 70 32.31 -0.70 -6.13
C GLY A 70 31.53 0.17 -5.15
N ALA A 71 30.24 -0.09 -5.02
CA ALA A 71 29.37 0.57 -4.05
C ALA A 71 29.86 0.31 -2.62
N SER A 72 29.63 1.26 -1.71
CA SER A 72 29.97 1.12 -0.29
C SER A 72 29.15 -0.01 0.36
N THR A 73 29.64 -0.53 1.46
CA THR A 73 28.94 -1.58 2.22
C THR A 73 27.55 -1.12 2.64
N GLU A 74 27.42 0.12 3.08
CA GLU A 74 26.16 0.73 3.51
C GLU A 74 25.12 0.79 2.39
N VAL A 75 25.54 1.17 1.19
CA VAL A 75 24.66 1.19 0.01
C VAL A 75 24.28 -0.23 -0.42
N VAL A 76 25.23 -1.17 -0.41
CA VAL A 76 24.95 -2.58 -0.73
C VAL A 76 23.96 -3.20 0.25
N GLU A 77 24.13 -2.98 1.56
CA GLU A 77 23.23 -3.50 2.59
C GLU A 77 21.82 -2.90 2.45
N LEU A 78 21.73 -1.59 2.22
CA LEU A 78 20.44 -0.91 2.01
C LEU A 78 19.75 -1.40 0.72
N ALA A 79 20.47 -1.52 -0.39
CA ALA A 79 19.93 -2.04 -1.64
C ALA A 79 19.40 -3.47 -1.48
N GLN A 80 20.10 -4.32 -0.71
CA GLN A 80 19.65 -5.68 -0.44
C GLN A 80 18.36 -5.70 0.40
N GLN A 81 18.23 -4.80 1.36
CA GLN A 81 17.03 -4.65 2.19
C GLN A 81 15.85 -4.16 1.34
N ILE A 82 16.00 -3.07 0.58
CA ILE A 82 14.98 -2.52 -0.32
C ILE A 82 14.50 -3.61 -1.30
N LYS A 83 15.44 -4.29 -1.96
CA LYS A 83 15.13 -5.38 -2.89
C LYS A 83 14.28 -6.47 -2.24
N SER A 84 14.62 -6.87 -1.00
CA SER A 84 13.93 -7.95 -0.30
C SER A 84 12.50 -7.58 0.07
N VAL A 85 12.27 -6.37 0.55
CA VAL A 85 10.95 -5.86 0.92
C VAL A 85 10.10 -5.66 -0.33
N GLN A 86 10.59 -4.94 -1.31
CA GLN A 86 9.83 -4.60 -2.51
C GLN A 86 9.53 -5.82 -3.40
N ALA A 87 10.32 -6.88 -3.34
CA ALA A 87 9.99 -8.15 -4.01
C ALA A 87 8.71 -8.80 -3.43
N ILE A 88 8.47 -8.66 -2.12
CA ILE A 88 7.25 -9.15 -1.48
C ILE A 88 6.06 -8.27 -1.89
N GLU A 89 6.24 -6.95 -1.87
CA GLU A 89 5.21 -5.98 -2.25
C GLU A 89 4.81 -6.13 -3.72
N ILE A 90 5.78 -6.38 -4.63
CA ILE A 90 5.52 -6.72 -6.04
C ILE A 90 4.63 -7.96 -6.17
N ALA A 91 4.84 -8.99 -5.35
CA ALA A 91 3.99 -10.18 -5.39
C ALA A 91 2.55 -9.87 -4.97
N LEU A 92 2.36 -9.02 -3.95
CA LEU A 92 1.04 -8.54 -3.52
C LEU A 92 0.38 -7.65 -4.59
N LEU A 93 1.14 -6.72 -5.18
CA LEU A 93 0.66 -5.85 -6.26
C LEU A 93 0.20 -6.66 -7.47
N ARG A 94 0.94 -7.71 -7.85
CA ARG A 94 0.55 -8.61 -8.95
C ARG A 94 -0.73 -9.38 -8.65
N ASP A 95 -0.93 -9.83 -7.41
CA ASP A 95 -2.19 -10.48 -7.00
C ASP A 95 -3.36 -9.48 -7.10
N LEU A 96 -3.18 -8.27 -6.60
CA LEU A 96 -4.18 -7.20 -6.70
C LEU A 96 -4.45 -6.79 -8.16
N ALA A 97 -3.44 -6.72 -9.01
CA ALA A 97 -3.58 -6.40 -10.43
C ALA A 97 -4.46 -7.40 -11.18
N THR A 98 -4.47 -8.68 -10.78
CA THR A 98 -5.38 -9.67 -11.39
C THR A 98 -6.85 -9.36 -11.16
N ARG A 99 -7.17 -8.59 -10.10
CA ARG A 99 -8.52 -8.13 -9.77
C ARG A 99 -8.86 -6.79 -10.41
N ALA A 100 -7.83 -6.01 -10.79
CA ALA A 100 -7.98 -4.68 -11.41
C ALA A 100 -8.32 -4.74 -12.90
N ASN A 101 -8.05 -5.85 -13.59
CA ASN A 101 -8.15 -6.01 -15.03
C ASN A 101 -9.55 -5.72 -15.66
N ASP A 102 -10.58 -5.51 -14.84
CA ASP A 102 -11.92 -5.17 -15.29
C ASP A 102 -12.24 -3.65 -15.24
N LEU A 103 -11.32 -2.80 -14.75
CA LEU A 103 -11.63 -1.41 -14.38
C LEU A 103 -11.16 -0.33 -15.37
N GLY A 104 -10.52 -0.69 -16.48
CA GLY A 104 -10.33 0.25 -17.58
C GLY A 104 -8.94 0.40 -18.16
N ASP A 105 -8.94 0.83 -19.40
CA ASP A 105 -7.81 1.00 -20.30
C ASP A 105 -6.97 2.26 -19.99
N ASP A 106 -5.66 2.05 -20.01
CA ASP A 106 -4.62 2.97 -20.50
C ASP A 106 -4.61 4.39 -19.91
N HIS A 107 -4.40 4.50 -18.62
CA HIS A 107 -4.02 5.77 -17.98
C HIS A 107 -2.51 5.79 -17.69
N MET A 108 -1.72 6.06 -18.74
CA MET A 108 -0.30 6.40 -18.60
C MET A 108 -0.17 7.74 -17.85
N HIS A 109 -0.25 7.69 -16.52
CA HIS A 109 0.14 8.82 -15.70
C HIS A 109 1.66 8.84 -15.55
N GLU A 110 2.26 10.03 -15.59
CA GLU A 110 3.67 10.23 -15.27
C GLU A 110 3.90 9.74 -13.83
N MET A 111 4.65 8.64 -13.69
CA MET A 111 4.95 8.05 -12.39
C MET A 111 6.02 8.87 -11.71
N LYS A 112 5.63 9.57 -10.65
CA LYS A 112 6.51 10.47 -9.90
C LYS A 112 7.70 9.72 -9.30
N GLY A 113 8.86 10.32 -9.40
CA GLY A 113 10.08 9.81 -8.80
C GLY A 113 10.79 8.71 -9.59
N MET A 114 10.18 8.16 -10.64
CA MET A 114 10.88 7.19 -11.48
C MET A 114 12.02 7.84 -12.29
N LEU A 115 13.13 7.13 -12.41
CA LEU A 115 14.20 7.49 -13.28
C LEU A 115 13.82 7.14 -14.73
N THR A 116 14.16 8.05 -15.65
CA THR A 116 14.10 7.78 -17.09
C THR A 116 15.14 6.74 -17.52
N GLU A 117 15.01 6.18 -18.72
CA GLU A 117 16.01 5.25 -19.27
C GLU A 117 17.40 5.88 -19.36
N ASP A 118 17.47 7.18 -19.72
CA ASP A 118 18.74 7.92 -19.80
C ASP A 118 19.37 8.10 -18.40
N GLU A 119 18.56 8.39 -17.37
CA GLU A 119 19.04 8.51 -15.99
C GLU A 119 19.50 7.17 -15.42
N LEU A 120 18.78 6.08 -15.69
CA LEU A 120 19.23 4.73 -15.34
C LEU A 120 20.53 4.36 -16.04
N ALA A 121 20.67 4.69 -17.32
CA ALA A 121 21.91 4.46 -18.07
C ALA A 121 23.06 5.30 -17.51
N ALA A 122 22.80 6.57 -17.15
CA ALA A 122 23.77 7.44 -16.51
C ALA A 122 24.22 6.86 -15.16
N LEU A 123 23.27 6.47 -14.30
CA LEU A 123 23.56 5.79 -13.02
C LEU A 123 24.42 4.53 -13.26
N GLY A 124 24.03 3.72 -14.23
CA GLY A 124 24.74 2.50 -14.62
C GLY A 124 26.16 2.73 -15.16
N SER A 125 26.53 3.94 -15.51
CA SER A 125 27.89 4.29 -15.96
C SER A 125 28.84 4.68 -14.82
N LEU A 126 28.31 4.95 -13.63
CA LEU A 126 29.07 5.39 -12.46
C LEU A 126 29.64 4.21 -11.66
N SER A 127 30.60 4.52 -10.78
CA SER A 127 31.18 3.56 -9.84
C SER A 127 31.71 4.25 -8.58
N GLY A 128 31.90 3.49 -7.49
CA GLY A 128 32.42 4.00 -6.22
C GLY A 128 31.54 5.10 -5.62
N GLY A 129 32.14 6.08 -4.99
CA GLY A 129 31.41 7.15 -4.31
C GLY A 129 30.52 8.02 -5.20
N GLU A 130 30.82 8.13 -6.51
CA GLU A 130 29.94 8.81 -7.48
C GLU A 130 28.67 8.00 -7.73
N PHE A 131 28.79 6.69 -7.83
CA PHE A 131 27.66 5.78 -7.90
C PHE A 131 26.81 5.85 -6.63
N ASP A 132 27.43 5.73 -5.45
CA ASP A 132 26.73 5.78 -4.18
C ASP A 132 25.86 7.03 -4.04
N ARG A 133 26.46 8.19 -4.30
CA ARG A 133 25.73 9.46 -4.23
C ARG A 133 24.55 9.51 -5.21
N ALA A 134 24.78 9.19 -6.47
CA ALA A 134 23.73 9.23 -7.49
C ALA A 134 22.62 8.20 -7.22
N TRP A 135 22.98 7.01 -6.72
CA TRP A 135 22.03 5.98 -6.34
C TRP A 135 21.16 6.41 -5.15
N LEU A 136 21.78 6.98 -4.11
CA LEU A 136 21.05 7.49 -2.93
C LEU A 136 20.11 8.63 -3.31
N GLU A 137 20.58 9.62 -4.10
CA GLU A 137 19.74 10.74 -4.56
C GLU A 137 18.58 10.25 -5.44
N GLY A 138 18.84 9.34 -6.38
CA GLY A 138 17.81 8.76 -7.24
C GLY A 138 16.79 7.92 -6.44
N MET A 139 17.25 7.08 -5.51
CA MET A 139 16.37 6.24 -4.70
C MET A 139 15.53 7.06 -3.71
N ILE A 140 16.06 8.17 -3.18
CA ILE A 140 15.26 9.11 -2.37
C ILE A 140 14.10 9.69 -3.19
N ALA A 141 14.38 10.22 -4.39
CA ALA A 141 13.35 10.79 -5.24
C ALA A 141 12.30 9.74 -5.64
N HIS A 142 12.75 8.52 -5.92
CA HIS A 142 11.91 7.37 -6.22
C HIS A 142 10.96 7.03 -5.05
N HIS A 143 11.49 6.93 -3.84
CA HIS A 143 10.70 6.67 -2.63
C HIS A 143 9.72 7.80 -2.30
N GLU A 144 10.14 9.06 -2.46
CA GLU A 144 9.24 10.21 -2.27
C GLU A 144 8.05 10.15 -3.24
N GLY A 145 8.25 9.70 -4.48
CA GLY A 145 7.18 9.46 -5.46
C GLY A 145 6.22 8.35 -5.04
N ALA A 146 6.74 7.23 -4.55
CA ALA A 146 5.91 6.12 -4.05
C ALA A 146 5.07 6.53 -2.83
N VAL A 147 5.67 7.27 -1.88
CA VAL A 147 4.96 7.81 -0.69
C VAL A 147 3.82 8.74 -1.12
N GLU A 148 4.02 9.57 -2.16
CA GLU A 148 2.95 10.43 -2.68
C GLU A 148 1.79 9.60 -3.25
N MET A 149 2.07 8.63 -4.12
CA MET A 149 1.05 7.73 -4.69
C MET A 149 0.32 6.93 -3.60
N ALA A 150 1.04 6.44 -2.60
CA ALA A 150 0.44 5.72 -1.48
C ALA A 150 -0.48 6.61 -0.63
N ASN A 151 -0.11 7.87 -0.38
CA ASN A 151 -0.96 8.82 0.33
C ASN A 151 -2.24 9.17 -0.46
N ASP A 152 -2.17 9.22 -1.81
CA ASP A 152 -3.33 9.47 -2.64
C ASP A 152 -4.35 8.32 -2.53
N VAL A 153 -3.93 7.06 -2.60
CA VAL A 153 -4.83 5.92 -2.41
C VAL A 153 -5.33 5.80 -0.97
N LEU A 154 -4.53 6.19 0.02
CA LEU A 154 -4.98 6.23 1.43
C LEU A 154 -6.09 7.26 1.67
N ARG A 155 -6.15 8.33 0.89
CA ARG A 155 -7.20 9.33 0.95
C ARG A 155 -8.49 8.87 0.27
N ASP A 156 -8.40 8.30 -0.94
CA ASP A 156 -9.52 8.13 -1.84
C ASP A 156 -9.82 6.66 -2.23
N GLY A 157 -8.88 5.74 -1.96
CA GLY A 157 -9.04 4.29 -2.15
C GLY A 157 -9.95 3.65 -1.09
N ARG A 158 -10.59 2.54 -1.44
CA ARG A 158 -11.57 1.87 -0.58
C ARG A 158 -11.21 0.43 -0.22
N ASN A 159 -10.44 -0.22 -1.07
CA ASN A 159 -10.06 -1.61 -0.84
C ASN A 159 -9.12 -1.74 0.37
N GLN A 160 -9.49 -2.60 1.32
CA GLN A 160 -8.72 -2.72 2.57
C GLN A 160 -7.31 -3.28 2.35
N SER A 161 -7.13 -4.22 1.42
CA SER A 161 -5.82 -4.81 1.13
C SER A 161 -4.88 -3.78 0.50
N VAL A 162 -5.39 -2.98 -0.45
CA VAL A 162 -4.64 -1.88 -1.08
C VAL A 162 -4.24 -0.84 -0.04
N ARG A 163 -5.17 -0.43 0.82
CA ARG A 163 -4.90 0.54 1.89
C ARG A 163 -3.88 0.04 2.92
N THR A 164 -3.93 -1.26 3.24
CA THR A 164 -2.94 -1.89 4.13
C THR A 164 -1.57 -1.84 3.50
N LEU A 165 -1.42 -2.28 2.25
CA LEU A 165 -0.16 -2.23 1.51
C LEU A 165 0.36 -0.79 1.38
N ALA A 166 -0.50 0.18 1.06
CA ALA A 166 -0.10 1.58 0.95
C ALA A 166 0.43 2.15 2.28
N ASN A 167 -0.16 1.79 3.43
CA ASN A 167 0.37 2.19 4.74
C ASN A 167 1.75 1.56 5.01
N GLU A 168 1.94 0.28 4.69
CA GLU A 168 3.23 -0.41 4.85
C GLU A 168 4.31 0.24 3.99
N ILE A 169 3.99 0.58 2.73
CA ILE A 169 4.89 1.31 1.81
C ILE A 169 5.27 2.68 2.40
N VAL A 170 4.32 3.46 2.89
CA VAL A 170 4.60 4.77 3.48
C VAL A 170 5.55 4.64 4.68
N GLU A 171 5.29 3.71 5.59
CA GLU A 171 6.09 3.53 6.80
C GLU A 171 7.52 3.06 6.49
N SER A 172 7.66 2.05 5.62
CA SER A 172 8.96 1.50 5.24
C SER A 172 9.80 2.54 4.47
N GLN A 173 9.21 3.15 3.44
CA GLN A 173 9.96 4.05 2.56
C GLN A 173 10.32 5.38 3.20
N LEU A 174 9.51 5.93 4.11
CA LEU A 174 9.92 7.09 4.91
C LEU A 174 11.13 6.77 5.79
N THR A 175 11.18 5.57 6.38
CA THR A 175 12.32 5.12 7.17
C THR A 175 13.58 4.97 6.30
N GLU A 176 13.44 4.40 5.10
CA GLU A 176 14.55 4.25 4.16
C GLU A 176 15.06 5.60 3.63
N ILE A 177 14.17 6.56 3.36
CA ILE A 177 14.52 7.94 3.00
C ILE A 177 15.41 8.59 4.09
N ASP A 178 15.04 8.43 5.36
CA ASP A 178 15.82 8.99 6.46
C ASP A 178 17.21 8.36 6.53
N VAL A 179 17.34 7.05 6.34
CA VAL A 179 18.62 6.35 6.25
C VAL A 179 19.45 6.86 5.08
N MET A 180 18.87 6.96 3.89
CA MET A 180 19.56 7.47 2.70
C MET A 180 20.04 8.90 2.86
N LYS A 181 19.22 9.78 3.45
CA LYS A 181 19.60 11.17 3.74
C LYS A 181 20.75 11.24 4.77
N ALA A 182 20.80 10.33 5.72
CA ALA A 182 21.92 10.25 6.67
C ALA A 182 23.22 9.79 6.00
N LEU A 183 23.17 8.90 5.01
CA LEU A 183 24.33 8.42 4.24
C LEU A 183 24.90 9.48 3.30
N LEU A 184 24.10 10.46 2.87
CA LEU A 184 24.54 11.55 2.01
C LEU A 184 25.29 12.67 2.74
N ASN A 185 25.19 12.74 4.09
CA ASN A 185 25.82 13.78 4.93
C ASN A 185 27.13 13.31 5.54
#